data_3e075638d950f752ddb24a4aabdf687e
#
_entry.id   3e075638d950f752ddb24a4aabdf687e
#
_cell.length_a   1.000
_cell.length_b   1.000
_cell.length_c   1.000
_cell.angle_alpha   90.00
_cell.angle_beta   90.00
_cell.angle_gamma   90.00
#
_symmetry.space_group_name_H-M   'P 1'
#
loop_
_entity.id
_entity.type
_entity.pdbx_description
1 polymer ?
#
loop_
_entity_poly.entity_id
_entity_poly.type
_entity_poly.pdbx_seq_one_letter_code
_entity_poly.pdbx_strand_id
1 'polypeptide(L)'
;MSLHRPAFCPCCGDLRRAFDRRRFLLGAGGIAALALSPRVSYAQTTPIISYESVPNPLHLPANMYFGEVSGVALNSKGHVFALSRGNTSGPAYAAAATQLLEFGPDGRFIREIGRHLYAWSFAHTVKVDRHDNVWVTDKGSDMVIKFNPEGRVAMVLGRKQEASDEGTEPLRHPKPPLPPVDGMFRQVTDMAWDAAGNTYISDGYINSRIAKIDKDGNWLKSWGEPGDGPGQFNVPHSIAVDARGSIYVADSGNRRIQVFDGEGRFLRQITIDVPVDPHARPAIGNKPSAATGEMAPGAPWAICITPGPNQVLFSSDGYPGRIYKLSLDGKVLGLFGESGKQLKQFGWIHEIACPSETELYAADLLNWRVQKLILEPGR
;
A
#
# COMPACT_ATOMS: atom_id res chain seq x y z
N MET A 1 -27.86 -27.06 42.07
CA MET A 1 -28.71 -28.12 41.56
C MET A 1 -29.01 -27.74 40.09
N SER A 2 -28.66 -28.43 39.08
CA SER A 2 -28.14 -29.72 38.72
C SER A 2 -27.38 -29.56 37.39
N LEU A 3 -26.19 -30.13 37.29
CA LEU A 3 -25.35 -30.21 36.09
C LEU A 3 -25.95 -31.19 35.09
N HIS A 4 -26.04 -30.83 33.80
CA HIS A 4 -26.21 -31.81 32.72
C HIS A 4 -25.02 -31.70 31.78
N ARG A 5 -24.23 -32.77 31.70
CA ARG A 5 -23.22 -33.06 30.68
C ARG A 5 -23.89 -33.69 29.46
N PRO A 6 -23.49 -33.37 28.25
CA PRO A 6 -23.85 -34.18 27.10
C PRO A 6 -22.88 -35.34 26.87
N ALA A 7 -23.45 -36.43 26.39
CA ALA A 7 -22.92 -37.76 26.22
C ALA A 7 -21.92 -37.87 25.05
N PHE A 8 -20.96 -38.78 25.24
CA PHE A 8 -20.04 -39.32 24.24
C PHE A 8 -20.78 -40.13 23.17
N CYS A 9 -20.35 -39.99 21.91
CA CYS A 9 -20.69 -40.90 20.82
C CYS A 9 -19.47 -41.75 20.46
N PRO A 10 -19.59 -43.10 20.45
CA PRO A 10 -18.46 -43.98 20.17
C PRO A 10 -18.56 -44.49 18.74
N CYS A 11 -17.57 -44.12 17.89
CA CYS A 11 -17.27 -44.84 16.67
C CYS A 11 -15.77 -44.81 16.37
N CYS A 12 -15.01 -45.56 17.17
CA CYS A 12 -13.65 -45.95 16.82
C CYS A 12 -13.66 -47.46 16.48
N GLY A 13 -13.59 -47.78 15.20
CA GLY A 13 -13.35 -49.13 14.71
C GLY A 13 -11.88 -49.32 14.41
N ASP A 14 -11.28 -50.22 15.16
CA ASP A 14 -9.95 -50.76 15.01
C ASP A 14 -9.81 -51.51 13.68
N LEU A 15 -8.77 -51.26 12.93
CA LEU A 15 -8.29 -52.14 11.87
C LEU A 15 -6.76 -52.19 11.84
N ARG A 16 -6.23 -53.01 12.71
CA ARG A 16 -4.89 -53.61 12.53
C ARG A 16 -5.01 -54.65 11.43
N ARG A 17 -4.29 -54.52 10.34
CA ARG A 17 -3.93 -55.63 9.45
C ARG A 17 -2.44 -55.71 9.22
N ALA A 18 -1.97 -56.91 9.45
CA ALA A 18 -0.61 -57.40 9.47
C ALA A 18 0.12 -57.24 8.14
N PHE A 19 1.42 -56.98 8.28
CA PHE A 19 2.40 -57.16 7.22
C PHE A 19 2.65 -58.64 7.00
N ASP A 20 2.48 -59.12 5.78
CA ASP A 20 2.98 -60.41 5.34
C ASP A 20 4.17 -60.21 4.42
N ARG A 21 5.32 -60.77 4.88
CA ARG A 21 6.58 -60.85 4.13
C ARG A 21 6.56 -62.12 3.33
N ARG A 22 6.71 -62.05 2.01
CA ARG A 22 7.45 -62.98 1.13
C ARG A 22 6.92 -62.90 -0.31
N ARG A 23 7.74 -62.29 -1.19
CA ARG A 23 8.13 -62.94 -2.45
C ARG A 23 9.16 -62.09 -3.16
N PHE A 24 10.36 -62.58 -3.08
CA PHE A 24 11.49 -62.24 -3.92
C PHE A 24 11.34 -63.01 -5.23
N LEU A 25 11.39 -62.32 -6.37
CA LEU A 25 11.82 -62.94 -7.61
C LEU A 25 12.54 -61.93 -8.50
N LEU A 26 13.72 -62.35 -8.91
CA LEU A 26 14.72 -61.72 -9.75
C LEU A 26 14.18 -61.31 -11.13
N GLY A 27 14.51 -60.10 -11.58
CA GLY A 27 14.50 -59.67 -12.95
C GLY A 27 15.68 -58.72 -13.16
N ALA A 28 16.72 -59.22 -13.84
CA ALA A 28 17.87 -58.43 -14.24
C ALA A 28 17.48 -57.49 -15.38
N GLY A 29 17.50 -56.21 -15.13
CA GLY A 29 17.31 -55.14 -16.12
C GLY A 29 18.18 -53.96 -15.77
N GLY A 30 19.08 -53.58 -16.69
CA GLY A 30 20.15 -52.62 -16.49
C GLY A 30 19.69 -51.27 -15.93
N ILE A 31 20.28 -50.87 -14.82
CA ILE A 31 20.12 -49.56 -14.22
C ILE A 31 21.14 -48.64 -14.88
N ALA A 32 20.64 -47.80 -15.82
CA ALA A 32 21.36 -46.62 -16.21
C ALA A 32 21.27 -45.63 -15.03
N ALA A 33 22.34 -45.51 -14.25
CA ALA A 33 22.46 -44.49 -13.22
C ALA A 33 22.55 -43.12 -13.86
N LEU A 34 21.41 -42.45 -14.01
CA LEU A 34 21.35 -41.01 -14.20
C LEU A 34 21.88 -40.39 -12.91
N ALA A 35 23.12 -39.93 -12.94
CA ALA A 35 23.68 -39.07 -11.90
C ALA A 35 22.86 -37.79 -11.83
N LEU A 36 21.87 -37.74 -10.95
CA LEU A 36 21.23 -36.53 -10.50
C LEU A 36 22.27 -35.74 -9.70
N SER A 37 23.07 -34.93 -10.40
CA SER A 37 23.85 -33.90 -9.72
C SER A 37 22.87 -33.03 -8.94
N PRO A 38 23.03 -32.83 -7.64
CA PRO A 38 22.21 -31.85 -6.92
C PRO A 38 22.47 -30.52 -7.58
N ARG A 39 21.48 -29.97 -8.28
CA ARG A 39 21.49 -28.56 -8.65
C ARG A 39 21.47 -27.80 -7.34
N VAL A 40 22.64 -27.38 -6.87
CA VAL A 40 22.74 -26.34 -5.84
C VAL A 40 22.10 -25.10 -6.45
N SER A 41 20.84 -24.93 -6.18
CA SER A 41 20.16 -23.66 -6.44
C SER A 41 20.82 -22.66 -5.48
N TYR A 42 21.79 -21.91 -5.98
CA TYR A 42 22.22 -20.70 -5.28
C TYR A 42 20.97 -19.82 -5.21
N ALA A 43 20.40 -19.70 -4.03
CA ALA A 43 19.37 -18.69 -3.77
C ALA A 43 20.00 -17.37 -4.21
N GLN A 44 19.49 -16.80 -5.29
CA GLN A 44 19.98 -15.52 -5.82
C GLN A 44 19.69 -14.50 -4.73
N THR A 45 20.72 -14.05 -4.02
CA THR A 45 20.56 -13.03 -2.98
C THR A 45 20.05 -11.76 -3.65
N THR A 46 18.91 -11.28 -3.18
CA THR A 46 18.34 -10.02 -3.70
C THR A 46 19.35 -8.88 -3.50
N PRO A 47 19.70 -8.12 -4.54
CA PRO A 47 20.66 -7.03 -4.43
C PRO A 47 20.22 -6.00 -3.38
N ILE A 48 21.16 -5.55 -2.56
CA ILE A 48 20.95 -4.41 -1.66
C ILE A 48 21.35 -3.14 -2.42
N ILE A 49 20.44 -2.19 -2.48
CA ILE A 49 20.67 -0.90 -3.15
C ILE A 49 21.29 0.06 -2.15
N SER A 50 22.47 0.60 -2.49
CA SER A 50 23.08 1.68 -1.73
C SER A 50 22.30 2.98 -1.96
N TYR A 51 22.10 3.76 -0.89
CA TYR A 51 21.40 5.04 -0.95
C TYR A 51 21.79 5.97 0.18
N GLU A 52 21.51 7.25 -0.01
CA GLU A 52 21.63 8.27 1.01
C GLU A 52 20.26 8.82 1.40
N SER A 53 20.07 9.14 2.67
CA SER A 53 18.92 9.90 3.17
C SER A 53 19.35 11.32 3.45
N VAL A 54 18.78 12.30 2.73
CA VAL A 54 19.10 13.71 2.89
C VAL A 54 18.61 14.19 4.26
N PRO A 55 19.49 14.75 5.10
CA PRO A 55 19.07 15.28 6.40
C PRO A 55 18.13 16.48 6.22
N ASN A 56 17.02 16.50 6.97
CA ASN A 56 16.05 17.60 7.01
C ASN A 56 15.68 18.16 5.62
N PRO A 57 15.12 17.33 4.73
CA PRO A 57 14.84 17.76 3.35
C PRO A 57 13.74 18.83 3.26
N LEU A 58 12.93 19.00 4.32
CA LEU A 58 11.84 19.97 4.39
C LEU A 58 11.98 20.84 5.64
N HIS A 59 11.96 22.16 5.44
CA HIS A 59 12.17 23.13 6.51
C HIS A 59 10.86 23.80 6.91
N LEU A 60 10.30 23.39 8.05
CA LEU A 60 9.12 24.00 8.62
C LEU A 60 9.43 25.34 9.31
N PRO A 61 8.48 26.30 9.35
CA PRO A 61 8.54 27.44 10.23
C PRO A 61 8.72 27.02 11.70
N ALA A 62 9.34 27.88 12.53
CA ALA A 62 9.70 27.56 13.91
C ALA A 62 8.54 27.14 14.82
N ASN A 63 7.30 27.49 14.46
CA ASN A 63 6.09 27.19 15.21
C ASN A 63 5.24 26.07 14.58
N MET A 64 5.78 25.36 13.60
CA MET A 64 5.12 24.24 12.91
C MET A 64 5.92 22.95 13.09
N TYR A 65 5.21 21.85 13.22
CA TYR A 65 5.78 20.52 13.40
C TYR A 65 4.99 19.49 12.58
N PHE A 66 5.67 18.50 12.06
CA PHE A 66 4.98 17.34 11.54
C PHE A 66 4.40 16.49 12.69
N GLY A 67 3.21 15.97 12.48
CA GLY A 67 2.71 14.78 13.16
C GLY A 67 2.89 13.56 12.26
N GLU A 68 1.94 12.65 12.27
CA GLU A 68 1.92 11.50 11.36
C GLU A 68 1.88 11.99 9.91
N VAL A 69 2.98 11.81 9.18
CA VAL A 69 3.05 12.17 7.76
C VAL A 69 2.51 10.99 6.96
N SER A 70 1.27 11.12 6.51
CA SER A 70 0.57 10.06 5.79
C SER A 70 0.80 10.09 4.27
N GLY A 71 1.24 11.23 3.72
CA GLY A 71 1.40 11.38 2.29
C GLY A 71 2.56 12.30 1.90
N VAL A 72 3.12 12.02 0.71
CA VAL A 72 4.11 12.87 0.06
C VAL A 72 3.97 12.78 -1.45
N ALA A 73 4.00 13.93 -2.12
CA ALA A 73 3.92 14.02 -3.58
C ALA A 73 4.77 15.17 -4.12
N LEU A 74 5.06 15.15 -5.41
CA LEU A 74 5.77 16.22 -6.10
C LEU A 74 4.97 16.71 -7.31
N ASN A 75 5.08 17.99 -7.61
CA ASN A 75 4.57 18.55 -8.86
C ASN A 75 5.67 18.67 -9.93
N SER A 76 5.30 19.14 -11.13
CA SER A 76 6.21 19.29 -12.27
C SER A 76 7.36 20.29 -12.03
N LYS A 77 7.22 21.17 -11.03
CA LYS A 77 8.21 22.19 -10.64
C LYS A 77 9.16 21.70 -9.54
N GLY A 78 9.00 20.45 -9.08
CA GLY A 78 9.77 19.88 -7.98
C GLY A 78 9.33 20.37 -6.59
N HIS A 79 8.17 21.03 -6.47
CA HIS A 79 7.61 21.33 -5.17
C HIS A 79 7.17 20.03 -4.49
N VAL A 80 7.41 19.95 -3.19
CA VAL A 80 7.03 18.79 -2.37
C VAL A 80 5.79 19.13 -1.58
N PHE A 81 4.80 18.24 -1.64
CA PHE A 81 3.60 18.30 -0.82
C PHE A 81 3.67 17.23 0.25
N ALA A 82 3.56 17.64 1.52
CA ALA A 82 3.53 16.72 2.65
C ALA A 82 2.17 16.82 3.35
N LEU A 83 1.53 15.67 3.54
CA LEU A 83 0.26 15.56 4.24
C LEU A 83 0.52 15.05 5.65
N SER A 84 0.33 15.93 6.64
CA SER A 84 0.48 15.63 8.06
C SER A 84 -0.88 15.63 8.73
N ARG A 85 -1.30 14.51 9.29
CA ARG A 85 -2.62 14.39 9.95
C ARG A 85 -2.59 14.59 11.47
N GLY A 86 -1.54 15.25 11.96
CA GLY A 86 -1.34 15.43 13.39
C GLY A 86 -0.73 14.20 14.05
N ASN A 87 -0.81 14.08 15.36
CA ASN A 87 -0.22 12.99 16.14
C ASN A 87 -1.28 12.01 16.67
N THR A 88 -2.19 11.62 15.80
CA THR A 88 -3.28 10.73 16.18
C THR A 88 -3.04 9.33 15.62
N SER A 89 -2.65 8.41 16.46
CA SER A 89 -2.62 6.98 16.14
C SER A 89 -4.02 6.35 16.09
N GLY A 90 -5.06 7.14 16.16
CA GLY A 90 -6.45 6.72 16.08
C GLY A 90 -7.28 7.72 15.27
N PRO A 91 -8.50 7.37 14.93
CA PRO A 91 -9.38 8.23 14.19
C PRO A 91 -9.74 9.47 15.00
N ALA A 92 -8.93 10.52 14.89
CA ALA A 92 -9.34 11.84 15.35
C ALA A 92 -10.27 12.44 14.31
N TYR A 93 -11.53 12.20 14.47
CA TYR A 93 -12.57 12.71 13.58
C TYR A 93 -12.85 14.21 13.75
N ALA A 94 -12.06 14.88 14.54
CA ALA A 94 -12.15 16.33 14.71
C ALA A 94 -10.89 17.02 14.17
N ALA A 95 -10.67 16.91 13.04
CA ALA A 95 -9.69 17.15 12.02
C ALA A 95 -8.97 18.49 11.94
N ALA A 96 -8.98 19.32 12.94
CA ALA A 96 -8.24 20.58 12.93
C ALA A 96 -6.70 20.42 12.84
N ALA A 97 -6.19 19.21 13.05
CA ALA A 97 -4.76 18.94 13.04
C ALA A 97 -4.19 18.54 11.67
N THR A 98 -5.03 18.26 10.67
CA THR A 98 -4.56 17.91 9.32
C THR A 98 -3.99 19.14 8.62
N GLN A 99 -2.78 18.99 8.08
CA GLN A 99 -2.08 20.02 7.33
C GLN A 99 -1.58 19.45 6.01
N LEU A 100 -1.96 20.07 4.91
CA LEU A 100 -1.39 19.86 3.58
C LEU A 100 -0.40 20.98 3.32
N LEU A 101 0.89 20.67 3.38
CA LEU A 101 1.98 21.63 3.35
C LEU A 101 2.73 21.57 2.02
N GLU A 102 2.98 22.70 1.41
CA GLU A 102 3.75 22.85 0.18
C GLU A 102 5.13 23.43 0.48
N PHE A 103 6.15 22.81 -0.09
CA PHE A 103 7.56 23.21 0.02
C PHE A 103 8.15 23.39 -1.37
N GLY A 104 9.08 24.34 -1.51
CA GLY A 104 9.86 24.52 -2.73
C GLY A 104 10.84 23.37 -2.99
N PRO A 105 11.48 23.35 -4.18
CA PRO A 105 12.51 22.35 -4.51
C PRO A 105 13.73 22.41 -3.58
N ASP A 106 13.94 23.56 -2.92
CA ASP A 106 14.98 23.78 -1.91
C ASP A 106 14.55 23.35 -0.49
N GLY A 107 13.35 22.78 -0.35
CA GLY A 107 12.77 22.33 0.91
C GLY A 107 12.18 23.43 1.78
N ARG A 108 12.18 24.69 1.36
CA ARG A 108 11.57 25.79 2.12
C ARG A 108 10.04 25.73 2.09
N PHE A 109 9.44 25.96 3.24
CA PHE A 109 7.99 26.07 3.35
C PHE A 109 7.45 27.22 2.51
N ILE A 110 6.40 26.96 1.75
CA ILE A 110 5.70 27.96 0.91
C ILE A 110 4.37 28.34 1.54
N ARG A 111 3.49 27.34 1.77
CA ARG A 111 2.12 27.57 2.27
C ARG A 111 1.48 26.29 2.80
N GLU A 112 0.37 26.47 3.50
CA GLU A 112 -0.59 25.45 3.87
C GLU A 112 -1.82 25.56 2.93
N ILE A 113 -2.27 24.41 2.40
CA ILE A 113 -3.43 24.33 1.51
C ILE A 113 -4.61 23.71 2.26
N GLY A 114 -5.80 24.26 2.03
CA GLY A 114 -7.04 23.73 2.61
C GLY A 114 -7.11 23.81 4.13
N ARG A 115 -6.48 24.84 4.72
CA ARG A 115 -6.52 25.06 6.17
C ARG A 115 -7.96 25.12 6.69
N HIS A 116 -8.26 24.37 7.76
CA HIS A 116 -9.60 24.28 8.37
C HIS A 116 -10.70 23.76 7.44
N LEU A 117 -10.35 23.04 6.38
CA LEU A 117 -11.35 22.46 5.49
C LEU A 117 -12.21 21.44 6.25
N TYR A 118 -13.54 21.56 6.13
CA TYR A 118 -14.49 20.64 6.77
C TYR A 118 -14.30 19.16 6.37
N ALA A 119 -13.76 18.93 5.18
CA ALA A 119 -13.46 17.59 4.67
C ALA A 119 -12.35 16.86 5.44
N TRP A 120 -11.48 17.59 6.16
CA TRP A 120 -10.44 16.96 6.95
C TRP A 120 -11.05 16.15 8.12
N SER A 121 -10.77 14.87 8.17
CA SER A 121 -11.22 13.96 9.22
C SER A 121 -10.15 12.93 9.57
N PHE A 122 -9.65 12.19 8.56
CA PHE A 122 -8.51 11.29 8.70
C PHE A 122 -7.77 11.23 7.36
N ALA A 123 -6.99 12.28 7.08
CA ALA A 123 -6.26 12.42 5.83
C ALA A 123 -5.32 11.22 5.58
N HIS A 124 -5.35 10.69 4.35
CA HIS A 124 -4.73 9.40 4.06
C HIS A 124 -3.58 9.50 3.06
N THR A 125 -3.81 9.95 1.83
CA THR A 125 -2.76 10.12 0.81
C THR A 125 -2.85 11.46 0.10
N VAL A 126 -1.74 11.91 -0.47
CA VAL A 126 -1.66 13.07 -1.36
C VAL A 126 -0.97 12.67 -2.66
N LYS A 127 -1.54 13.06 -3.80
CA LYS A 127 -0.95 12.86 -5.12
C LYS A 127 -1.04 14.16 -5.92
N VAL A 128 -0.22 14.27 -6.96
CA VAL A 128 -0.28 15.41 -7.89
C VAL A 128 -0.49 14.86 -9.30
N ASP A 129 -1.50 15.41 -9.99
CA ASP A 129 -1.77 15.03 -11.38
C ASP A 129 -0.85 15.78 -12.38
N ARG A 130 -0.89 15.39 -13.64
CA ARG A 130 -0.07 15.99 -14.70
C ARG A 130 -0.32 17.48 -14.97
N HIS A 131 -1.35 18.05 -14.40
CA HIS A 131 -1.71 19.47 -14.49
C HIS A 131 -1.35 20.23 -13.21
N ASP A 132 -0.54 19.64 -12.34
CA ASP A 132 -0.14 20.15 -11.04
C ASP A 132 -1.33 20.38 -10.06
N ASN A 133 -2.47 19.75 -10.30
CA ASN A 133 -3.52 19.73 -9.27
C ASN A 133 -3.12 18.77 -8.16
N VAL A 134 -3.34 19.19 -6.92
CA VAL A 134 -3.08 18.39 -5.74
C VAL A 134 -4.35 17.67 -5.33
N TRP A 135 -4.27 16.36 -5.19
CA TRP A 135 -5.39 15.52 -4.82
C TRP A 135 -5.11 14.86 -3.47
N VAL A 136 -6.12 14.78 -2.65
CA VAL A 136 -6.03 14.15 -1.32
C VAL A 136 -7.18 13.18 -1.14
N THR A 137 -6.91 12.00 -0.61
CA THR A 137 -7.94 11.14 -0.04
C THR A 137 -8.04 11.42 1.46
N ASP A 138 -9.26 11.52 1.95
CA ASP A 138 -9.53 11.53 3.38
C ASP A 138 -10.42 10.34 3.74
N LYS A 139 -9.81 9.38 4.43
CA LYS A 139 -10.45 8.12 4.80
C LYS A 139 -11.54 8.30 5.85
N GLY A 140 -11.43 9.33 6.70
CA GLY A 140 -12.41 9.59 7.76
C GLY A 140 -13.66 10.31 7.28
N SER A 141 -13.55 11.08 6.20
CA SER A 141 -14.68 11.76 5.56
C SER A 141 -15.21 11.01 4.33
N ASP A 142 -14.56 9.92 3.92
CA ASP A 142 -14.92 9.17 2.72
C ASP A 142 -14.88 10.03 1.43
N MET A 143 -13.91 10.96 1.36
CA MET A 143 -13.83 11.96 0.30
C MET A 143 -12.50 11.92 -0.45
N VAL A 144 -12.55 12.26 -1.73
CA VAL A 144 -11.40 12.63 -2.53
C VAL A 144 -11.54 14.11 -2.93
N ILE A 145 -10.51 14.89 -2.62
CA ILE A 145 -10.54 16.34 -2.78
C ILE A 145 -9.44 16.74 -3.77
N LYS A 146 -9.83 17.48 -4.82
CA LYS A 146 -8.90 18.07 -5.79
C LYS A 146 -8.73 19.55 -5.51
N PHE A 147 -7.50 19.98 -5.36
CA PHE A 147 -7.12 21.38 -5.34
C PHE A 147 -6.45 21.75 -6.66
N ASN A 148 -6.76 22.92 -7.19
CA ASN A 148 -6.00 23.46 -8.31
C ASN A 148 -4.60 23.95 -7.86
N PRO A 149 -3.69 24.33 -8.77
CA PRO A 149 -2.35 24.80 -8.42
C PRO A 149 -2.33 26.01 -7.47
N GLU A 150 -3.38 26.83 -7.46
CA GLU A 150 -3.53 27.96 -6.54
C GLU A 150 -3.97 27.53 -5.13
N GLY A 151 -4.31 26.24 -4.95
CA GLY A 151 -4.75 25.66 -3.66
C GLY A 151 -6.24 25.84 -3.38
N ARG A 152 -7.06 26.13 -4.39
CA ARG A 152 -8.52 26.19 -4.27
C ARG A 152 -9.14 24.85 -4.58
N VAL A 153 -10.16 24.45 -3.83
CA VAL A 153 -10.93 23.23 -4.11
C VAL A 153 -11.57 23.35 -5.49
N ALA A 154 -11.21 22.43 -6.39
CA ALA A 154 -11.69 22.37 -7.77
C ALA A 154 -12.70 21.23 -7.98
N MET A 155 -12.62 20.15 -7.19
CA MET A 155 -13.53 19.00 -7.28
C MET A 155 -13.56 18.28 -5.93
N VAL A 156 -14.69 17.69 -5.61
CA VAL A 156 -14.87 16.78 -4.47
C VAL A 156 -15.66 15.58 -4.96
N LEU A 157 -15.16 14.39 -4.64
CA LEU A 157 -15.82 13.12 -4.91
C LEU A 157 -16.13 12.44 -3.56
N GLY A 158 -17.28 11.78 -3.47
CA GLY A 158 -17.78 11.25 -2.21
C GLY A 158 -18.36 12.33 -1.29
N ARG A 159 -18.77 11.92 -0.11
CA ARG A 159 -19.28 12.84 0.90
C ARG A 159 -19.04 12.32 2.30
N LYS A 160 -18.80 13.23 3.23
CA LYS A 160 -18.76 12.91 4.64
C LYS A 160 -20.16 12.53 5.12
N GLN A 161 -20.24 11.41 5.84
CA GLN A 161 -21.50 11.03 6.49
C GLN A 161 -21.77 11.93 7.70
N GLU A 162 -23.01 12.36 7.81
CA GLU A 162 -23.49 13.21 8.91
C GLU A 162 -24.23 12.35 9.94
N ALA A 163 -24.29 12.82 11.17
CA ALA A 163 -25.00 12.10 12.25
C ALA A 163 -26.51 11.89 11.97
N SER A 164 -27.08 12.70 11.07
CA SER A 164 -28.46 12.58 10.61
C SER A 164 -28.68 11.53 9.53
N ASP A 165 -27.62 11.00 8.94
CA ASP A 165 -27.73 9.96 7.90
C ASP A 165 -28.13 8.64 8.56
N GLU A 166 -29.12 7.96 7.98
CA GLU A 166 -29.58 6.68 8.51
C GLU A 166 -28.45 5.63 8.51
N GLY A 167 -28.29 4.92 9.63
CA GLY A 167 -27.25 3.90 9.78
C GLY A 167 -25.85 4.46 9.96
N THR A 168 -25.69 5.77 10.13
CA THR A 168 -24.38 6.36 10.40
C THR A 168 -23.90 6.01 11.79
N GLU A 169 -22.95 5.11 11.87
CA GLU A 169 -22.12 4.91 13.05
C GLU A 169 -20.72 5.45 12.77
N PRO A 170 -20.33 6.58 13.36
CA PRO A 170 -18.95 7.08 13.20
C PRO A 170 -17.97 5.95 13.54
N LEU A 171 -17.01 5.68 12.63
CA LEU A 171 -15.96 4.68 12.83
C LEU A 171 -16.34 3.22 12.76
N ARG A 172 -17.60 2.88 12.68
CA ARG A 172 -18.05 1.50 12.58
C ARG A 172 -18.75 1.26 11.26
N HIS A 173 -18.22 0.34 10.51
CA HIS A 173 -18.89 -0.15 9.31
C HIS A 173 -19.59 -1.47 9.65
N PRO A 174 -20.80 -1.71 9.09
CA PRO A 174 -21.51 -2.95 9.32
C PRO A 174 -20.67 -4.18 8.95
N LYS A 175 -20.81 -5.25 9.70
CA LYS A 175 -20.21 -6.55 9.37
C LYS A 175 -21.34 -7.56 9.23
N PRO A 176 -21.59 -8.14 8.05
CA PRO A 176 -20.87 -7.93 6.79
C PRO A 176 -21.03 -6.49 6.27
N PRO A 177 -20.08 -6.00 5.44
CA PRO A 177 -20.20 -4.66 4.88
C PRO A 177 -21.45 -4.57 3.99
N LEU A 178 -22.04 -3.39 3.98
CA LEU A 178 -23.13 -3.10 3.05
C LEU A 178 -22.62 -3.17 1.60
N PRO A 179 -23.46 -3.56 0.62
CA PRO A 179 -23.07 -3.48 -0.78
C PRO A 179 -22.54 -2.10 -1.14
N PRO A 180 -21.47 -2.00 -1.94
CA PRO A 180 -20.94 -0.72 -2.36
C PRO A 180 -21.95 -0.02 -3.29
N VAL A 181 -22.03 1.31 -3.15
CA VAL A 181 -22.89 2.16 -3.99
C VAL A 181 -21.98 3.07 -4.82
N ASP A 182 -22.26 3.20 -6.11
CA ASP A 182 -21.51 4.10 -6.99
C ASP A 182 -21.70 5.56 -6.56
N GLY A 183 -20.60 6.31 -6.58
CA GLY A 183 -20.57 7.69 -6.06
C GLY A 183 -20.33 7.83 -4.56
N MET A 184 -20.29 6.72 -3.81
CA MET A 184 -20.02 6.73 -2.36
C MET A 184 -18.80 5.89 -2.05
N PHE A 185 -17.87 6.44 -1.26
CA PHE A 185 -16.70 5.72 -0.76
C PHE A 185 -16.91 5.29 0.70
N ARG A 186 -16.13 4.30 1.12
CA ARG A 186 -16.03 3.89 2.53
C ARG A 186 -14.57 3.61 2.87
N GLN A 187 -13.93 4.60 3.50
CA GLN A 187 -12.52 4.59 3.86
C GLN A 187 -11.60 4.44 2.64
N VAL A 188 -11.73 5.40 1.72
CA VAL A 188 -10.90 5.54 0.50
C VAL A 188 -9.40 5.63 0.85
N THR A 189 -8.56 5.00 0.03
CA THR A 189 -7.13 4.89 0.34
C THR A 189 -6.23 5.72 -0.57
N ASP A 190 -6.27 5.54 -1.90
CA ASP A 190 -5.32 6.17 -2.82
C ASP A 190 -5.95 6.40 -4.20
N MET A 191 -5.24 7.11 -5.10
CA MET A 191 -5.67 7.35 -6.47
C MET A 191 -4.50 7.41 -7.45
N ALA A 192 -4.80 7.12 -8.72
CA ALA A 192 -3.87 7.27 -9.84
C ALA A 192 -4.63 7.61 -11.13
N TRP A 193 -3.91 8.06 -12.17
CA TRP A 193 -4.52 8.51 -13.43
C TRP A 193 -3.91 7.81 -14.64
N ASP A 194 -4.74 7.58 -15.65
CA ASP A 194 -4.26 7.18 -16.97
C ASP A 194 -3.96 8.40 -17.88
N ALA A 195 -3.44 8.14 -19.08
CA ALA A 195 -3.11 9.17 -20.05
C ALA A 195 -4.36 9.91 -20.59
N ALA A 196 -5.55 9.32 -20.50
CA ALA A 196 -6.81 9.96 -20.89
C ALA A 196 -7.35 10.91 -19.81
N GLY A 197 -6.78 10.86 -18.61
CA GLY A 197 -7.19 11.64 -17.43
C GLY A 197 -8.28 10.97 -16.61
N ASN A 198 -8.59 9.70 -16.85
CA ASN A 198 -9.44 8.96 -15.95
C ASN A 198 -8.71 8.76 -14.62
N THR A 199 -9.46 8.90 -13.53
CA THR A 199 -8.97 8.68 -12.17
C THR A 199 -9.39 7.29 -11.71
N TYR A 200 -8.44 6.51 -11.22
CA TYR A 200 -8.66 5.23 -10.56
C TYR A 200 -8.48 5.42 -9.07
N ILE A 201 -9.50 5.09 -8.28
CA ILE A 201 -9.54 5.32 -6.83
C ILE A 201 -9.66 3.97 -6.14
N SER A 202 -8.73 3.68 -5.24
CA SER A 202 -8.85 2.52 -4.35
C SER A 202 -9.75 2.86 -3.17
N ASP A 203 -10.95 2.26 -3.13
CA ASP A 203 -11.94 2.35 -2.07
C ASP A 203 -11.76 1.15 -1.14
N GLY A 204 -10.67 1.21 -0.34
CA GLY A 204 -9.94 0.03 0.09
C GLY A 204 -10.40 -0.62 1.38
N TYR A 205 -10.49 0.11 2.49
CA TYR A 205 -10.64 -0.53 3.81
C TYR A 205 -11.95 -1.27 4.00
N ILE A 206 -13.04 -0.80 3.38
CA ILE A 206 -14.38 -1.38 3.59
C ILE A 206 -14.96 -1.95 2.31
N ASN A 207 -14.97 -1.18 1.21
CA ASN A 207 -15.61 -1.61 -0.03
C ASN A 207 -14.75 -2.60 -0.84
N SER A 208 -13.43 -2.65 -0.59
CA SER A 208 -12.50 -3.57 -1.29
C SER A 208 -12.66 -3.54 -2.81
N ARG A 209 -12.71 -2.33 -3.38
CA ARG A 209 -12.92 -2.13 -4.82
C ARG A 209 -12.04 -1.01 -5.38
N ILE A 210 -11.99 -0.94 -6.71
CA ILE A 210 -11.42 0.18 -7.47
C ILE A 210 -12.56 0.88 -8.21
N ALA A 211 -12.65 2.20 -8.08
CA ALA A 211 -13.57 3.03 -8.84
C ALA A 211 -12.84 3.73 -9.98
N LYS A 212 -13.46 3.80 -11.17
CA LYS A 212 -12.98 4.55 -12.33
C LYS A 212 -13.91 5.73 -12.57
N ILE A 213 -13.33 6.93 -12.65
CA ILE A 213 -14.04 8.19 -12.81
C ILE A 213 -13.39 8.95 -13.97
N ASP A 214 -14.17 9.60 -14.81
CA ASP A 214 -13.61 10.41 -15.89
C ASP A 214 -12.98 11.73 -15.40
N LYS A 215 -12.36 12.48 -16.31
CA LYS A 215 -11.72 13.77 -16.01
C LYS A 215 -12.68 14.84 -15.50
N ASP A 216 -13.98 14.69 -15.74
CA ASP A 216 -15.04 15.62 -15.38
C ASP A 216 -15.74 15.24 -14.07
N GLY A 217 -15.33 14.12 -13.46
CA GLY A 217 -15.86 13.62 -12.20
C GLY A 217 -17.04 12.64 -12.34
N ASN A 218 -17.39 12.21 -13.57
CA ASN A 218 -18.46 11.25 -13.77
C ASN A 218 -17.97 9.83 -13.44
N TRP A 219 -18.78 9.12 -12.68
CA TRP A 219 -18.54 7.72 -12.37
C TRP A 219 -18.72 6.85 -13.60
N LEU A 220 -17.68 6.13 -14.00
CA LEU A 220 -17.72 5.25 -15.16
C LEU A 220 -18.06 3.81 -14.77
N LYS A 221 -17.37 3.28 -13.78
CA LYS A 221 -17.55 1.92 -13.29
C LYS A 221 -16.76 1.67 -12.00
N SER A 222 -17.00 0.51 -11.40
CA SER A 222 -16.13 -0.05 -10.36
C SER A 222 -15.94 -1.55 -10.56
N TRP A 223 -14.88 -2.09 -9.96
CA TRP A 223 -14.64 -3.54 -9.91
C TRP A 223 -13.92 -3.90 -8.61
N GLY A 224 -14.04 -5.16 -8.25
CA GLY A 224 -13.48 -5.71 -7.02
C GLY A 224 -14.55 -5.95 -5.96
N GLU A 225 -14.25 -6.88 -5.09
CA GLU A 225 -15.04 -7.28 -3.92
C GLU A 225 -14.10 -7.87 -2.86
N PRO A 226 -14.53 -8.01 -1.61
CA PRO A 226 -13.74 -8.66 -0.57
C PRO A 226 -13.40 -10.11 -0.92
N GLY A 227 -12.14 -10.51 -0.77
CA GLY A 227 -11.68 -11.87 -0.99
C GLY A 227 -10.19 -11.96 -1.35
N ASP A 228 -9.77 -13.16 -1.76
CA ASP A 228 -8.38 -13.49 -2.09
C ASP A 228 -8.17 -14.02 -3.54
N GLY A 229 -9.25 -14.20 -4.29
CA GLY A 229 -9.21 -14.58 -5.71
C GLY A 229 -8.72 -13.45 -6.62
N PRO A 230 -8.47 -13.73 -7.92
CA PRO A 230 -8.19 -12.70 -8.92
C PRO A 230 -9.33 -11.68 -9.00
N GLY A 231 -9.02 -10.39 -8.89
CA GLY A 231 -10.01 -9.31 -8.88
C GLY A 231 -10.72 -9.11 -7.55
N GLN A 232 -10.48 -9.96 -6.55
CA GLN A 232 -10.91 -9.74 -5.17
C GLN A 232 -9.79 -9.08 -4.36
N PHE A 233 -10.15 -8.35 -3.31
CA PHE A 233 -9.21 -7.56 -2.52
C PHE A 233 -9.39 -7.74 -1.02
N ASN A 234 -8.28 -7.59 -0.31
CA ASN A 234 -8.24 -7.42 1.12
C ASN A 234 -7.36 -6.21 1.44
N VAL A 235 -7.98 -5.06 1.72
CA VAL A 235 -7.32 -3.77 1.91
C VAL A 235 -6.48 -3.36 0.69
N PRO A 236 -7.10 -3.07 -0.48
CA PRO A 236 -6.39 -2.40 -1.58
C PRO A 236 -5.97 -1.00 -1.10
N HIS A 237 -4.67 -0.85 -0.77
CA HIS A 237 -4.17 0.31 -0.03
C HIS A 237 -3.57 1.39 -0.93
N SER A 238 -2.82 1.01 -1.95
CA SER A 238 -2.19 1.96 -2.87
C SER A 238 -2.38 1.54 -4.32
N ILE A 239 -2.37 2.51 -5.23
CA ILE A 239 -2.64 2.29 -6.64
C ILE A 239 -1.70 3.13 -7.51
N ALA A 240 -1.22 2.54 -8.62
CA ALA A 240 -0.40 3.22 -9.61
C ALA A 240 -0.80 2.79 -11.02
N VAL A 241 -0.51 3.65 -12.01
CA VAL A 241 -0.79 3.37 -13.43
C VAL A 241 0.50 3.52 -14.22
N ASP A 242 0.82 2.54 -15.07
CA ASP A 242 1.99 2.60 -15.94
C ASP A 242 1.70 3.39 -17.25
N ALA A 243 2.74 3.70 -18.02
CA ALA A 243 2.61 4.44 -19.27
C ALA A 243 1.77 3.72 -20.35
N ARG A 244 1.50 2.43 -20.18
CA ARG A 244 0.66 1.61 -21.08
C ARG A 244 -0.81 1.57 -20.60
N GLY A 245 -1.11 2.20 -19.46
CA GLY A 245 -2.43 2.21 -18.86
C GLY A 245 -2.76 0.95 -18.05
N SER A 246 -1.77 0.15 -17.67
CA SER A 246 -1.97 -0.95 -16.74
C SER A 246 -2.05 -0.42 -15.31
N ILE A 247 -3.00 -0.93 -14.54
CA ILE A 247 -3.32 -0.49 -13.18
C ILE A 247 -2.76 -1.49 -12.19
N TYR A 248 -1.88 -1.02 -11.32
CA TYR A 248 -1.25 -1.80 -10.25
C TYR A 248 -1.93 -1.45 -8.94
N VAL A 249 -2.43 -2.45 -8.23
CA VAL A 249 -3.14 -2.28 -6.95
C VAL A 249 -2.40 -3.06 -5.87
N ALA A 250 -1.94 -2.37 -4.85
CA ALA A 250 -1.36 -2.96 -3.65
C ALA A 250 -2.47 -3.59 -2.81
N ASP A 251 -2.70 -4.88 -2.99
CA ASP A 251 -3.66 -5.70 -2.25
C ASP A 251 -3.00 -6.21 -0.95
N SER A 252 -2.85 -5.28 0.01
CA SER A 252 -1.94 -5.39 1.16
C SER A 252 -2.27 -6.57 2.06
N GLY A 253 -3.55 -6.77 2.37
CA GLY A 253 -3.99 -7.88 3.22
C GLY A 253 -3.78 -9.25 2.59
N ASN A 254 -3.70 -9.33 1.27
CA ASN A 254 -3.40 -10.54 0.50
C ASN A 254 -1.92 -10.65 0.11
N ARG A 255 -1.05 -9.73 0.54
CA ARG A 255 0.41 -9.72 0.28
C ARG A 255 0.76 -9.81 -1.21
N ARG A 256 0.04 -9.09 -2.06
CA ARG A 256 0.26 -9.09 -3.51
C ARG A 256 -0.02 -7.74 -4.14
N ILE A 257 0.55 -7.51 -5.31
CA ILE A 257 0.12 -6.44 -6.20
C ILE A 257 -0.67 -7.09 -7.34
N GLN A 258 -1.90 -6.70 -7.54
CA GLN A 258 -2.69 -7.15 -8.68
C GLN A 258 -2.59 -6.13 -9.81
N VAL A 259 -2.50 -6.62 -11.05
CA VAL A 259 -2.39 -5.79 -12.24
C VAL A 259 -3.60 -6.00 -13.14
N PHE A 260 -4.21 -4.90 -13.56
CA PHE A 260 -5.41 -4.86 -14.39
C PHE A 260 -5.17 -4.01 -15.65
N ASP A 261 -6.00 -4.20 -16.65
CA ASP A 261 -6.11 -3.24 -17.74
C ASP A 261 -7.02 -2.05 -17.36
N GLY A 262 -7.10 -1.03 -18.23
CA GLY A 262 -7.93 0.16 -18.01
C GLY A 262 -9.43 -0.11 -17.90
N GLU A 263 -9.88 -1.33 -18.20
CA GLU A 263 -11.25 -1.78 -18.05
C GLU A 263 -11.47 -2.68 -16.83
N GLY A 264 -10.45 -2.82 -15.98
CA GLY A 264 -10.53 -3.59 -14.74
C GLY A 264 -10.46 -5.11 -14.94
N ARG A 265 -10.02 -5.60 -16.10
CA ARG A 265 -9.78 -7.03 -16.30
C ARG A 265 -8.44 -7.41 -15.67
N PHE A 266 -8.46 -8.44 -14.84
CA PHE A 266 -7.25 -8.97 -14.22
C PHE A 266 -6.28 -9.49 -15.29
N LEU A 267 -5.01 -9.07 -15.17
CA LEU A 267 -3.94 -9.49 -16.07
C LEU A 267 -2.97 -10.45 -15.39
N ARG A 268 -2.49 -10.12 -14.20
CA ARG A 268 -1.55 -10.91 -13.41
C ARG A 268 -1.45 -10.39 -11.99
N GLN A 269 -0.71 -11.12 -11.16
CA GLN A 269 -0.30 -10.65 -9.83
C GLN A 269 1.22 -10.72 -9.65
N ILE A 270 1.71 -9.91 -8.72
CA ILE A 270 3.11 -9.86 -8.29
C ILE A 270 3.13 -10.15 -6.79
N THR A 271 3.98 -11.08 -6.38
CA THR A 271 4.22 -11.39 -4.97
C THR A 271 5.68 -11.07 -4.66
N ILE A 272 5.92 -10.34 -3.57
CA ILE A 272 7.27 -10.00 -3.11
C ILE A 272 7.63 -11.00 -2.01
N ASP A 273 8.44 -11.98 -2.37
CA ASP A 273 8.87 -13.04 -1.44
C ASP A 273 10.39 -12.99 -1.24
N VAL A 274 10.82 -12.01 -0.43
CA VAL A 274 12.22 -11.80 -0.09
C VAL A 274 12.42 -12.15 1.38
N PRO A 275 13.38 -13.03 1.70
CA PRO A 275 13.68 -13.42 3.07
C PRO A 275 13.91 -12.22 4.00
N VAL A 276 13.48 -12.37 5.23
CA VAL A 276 13.67 -11.37 6.29
C VAL A 276 14.66 -11.91 7.31
N ASP A 277 15.54 -11.04 7.79
CA ASP A 277 16.40 -11.37 8.93
C ASP A 277 15.51 -11.77 10.12
N PRO A 278 15.70 -12.96 10.71
CA PRO A 278 14.95 -13.40 11.87
C PRO A 278 15.05 -12.45 13.08
N HIS A 279 16.08 -11.62 13.12
CA HIS A 279 16.33 -10.63 14.16
C HIS A 279 15.73 -9.24 13.83
N ALA A 280 15.21 -9.05 12.61
CA ALA A 280 14.55 -7.80 12.24
C ALA A 280 13.37 -7.51 13.19
N ARG A 281 13.27 -6.26 13.63
CA ARG A 281 12.20 -5.82 14.54
C ARG A 281 11.49 -4.62 13.92
N PRO A 282 10.15 -4.55 14.00
CA PRO A 282 9.44 -3.35 13.59
C PRO A 282 9.77 -2.21 14.56
N ALA A 283 9.73 -0.97 14.06
CA ALA A 283 9.86 0.22 14.91
C ALA A 283 8.69 0.33 15.91
N ILE A 284 7.55 -0.23 15.56
CA ILE A 284 6.37 -0.35 16.43
C ILE A 284 6.42 -1.73 17.09
N GLY A 285 6.72 -1.78 18.33
CA GLY A 285 6.89 -2.85 19.29
C GLY A 285 6.40 -4.29 19.06
N ASN A 286 5.46 -4.55 18.19
CA ASN A 286 4.88 -5.88 18.01
C ASN A 286 5.36 -6.54 16.72
N LYS A 287 5.97 -7.72 16.82
CA LYS A 287 6.19 -8.57 15.64
C LYS A 287 4.83 -8.90 15.03
N PRO A 288 4.65 -8.74 13.71
CA PRO A 288 3.49 -9.33 13.06
C PRO A 288 3.45 -10.82 13.38
N SER A 289 2.37 -11.27 13.93
CA SER A 289 2.17 -12.71 14.15
C SER A 289 1.99 -13.36 12.77
N ALA A 290 2.97 -14.13 12.34
CA ALA A 290 2.96 -14.90 11.12
C ALA A 290 3.00 -14.12 9.78
N ALA A 291 3.28 -14.84 8.71
CA ALA A 291 3.49 -14.35 7.35
C ALA A 291 2.19 -13.95 6.61
N THR A 292 1.14 -13.59 7.31
CA THR A 292 -0.17 -13.25 6.73
C THR A 292 -0.63 -11.87 7.16
N GLY A 293 -1.34 -11.18 6.28
CA GLY A 293 -1.92 -9.87 6.53
C GLY A 293 -1.05 -8.69 6.07
N GLU A 294 -1.60 -7.52 6.20
CA GLU A 294 -1.07 -6.25 5.68
C GLU A 294 0.29 -5.82 6.27
N MET A 295 0.63 -6.31 7.45
CA MET A 295 1.91 -6.03 8.12
C MET A 295 2.96 -7.13 7.90
N ALA A 296 2.67 -8.13 7.07
CA ALA A 296 3.62 -9.20 6.79
C ALA A 296 4.77 -8.72 5.88
N PRO A 297 5.96 -9.32 6.00
CA PRO A 297 7.06 -9.00 5.09
C PRO A 297 6.66 -9.16 3.62
N GLY A 298 6.98 -8.16 2.81
CA GLY A 298 6.61 -8.12 1.38
C GLY A 298 5.13 -7.82 1.10
N ALA A 299 4.31 -7.55 2.14
CA ALA A 299 2.98 -7.00 1.92
C ALA A 299 3.10 -5.58 1.38
N PRO A 300 2.62 -5.28 0.16
CA PRO A 300 2.77 -3.97 -0.44
C PRO A 300 1.88 -2.97 0.30
N TRP A 301 2.48 -1.94 0.90
CA TRP A 301 1.73 -0.88 1.55
C TRP A 301 1.59 0.34 0.66
N ALA A 302 2.70 0.95 0.25
CA ALA A 302 2.75 2.01 -0.74
C ALA A 302 3.42 1.52 -2.01
N ILE A 303 2.88 1.93 -3.15
CA ILE A 303 3.50 1.68 -4.46
C ILE A 303 3.59 2.97 -5.27
N CYS A 304 4.66 3.10 -6.05
CA CYS A 304 4.76 4.13 -7.08
C CYS A 304 5.49 3.60 -8.31
N ILE A 305 5.17 4.14 -9.47
CA ILE A 305 5.82 3.83 -10.74
C ILE A 305 6.52 5.10 -11.22
N THR A 306 7.81 4.98 -11.58
CA THR A 306 8.59 6.12 -12.08
C THR A 306 8.03 6.64 -13.41
N PRO A 307 8.12 7.96 -13.67
CA PRO A 307 7.72 8.51 -14.95
C PRO A 307 8.70 8.12 -16.07
N GLY A 308 8.31 8.39 -17.31
CA GLY A 308 9.16 8.20 -18.49
C GLY A 308 9.05 6.82 -19.14
N PRO A 309 9.92 6.50 -20.12
CA PRO A 309 9.81 5.29 -20.91
C PRO A 309 10.35 4.04 -20.21
N ASN A 310 11.34 4.18 -19.33
CA ASN A 310 11.98 3.09 -18.60
C ASN A 310 11.46 3.06 -17.16
N GLN A 311 10.22 2.60 -17.01
CA GLN A 311 9.54 2.62 -15.73
C GLN A 311 9.98 1.47 -14.84
N VAL A 312 10.14 1.77 -13.55
CA VAL A 312 10.26 0.79 -12.48
C VAL A 312 9.17 1.01 -11.44
N LEU A 313 8.82 -0.06 -10.74
CA LEU A 313 7.86 -0.05 -9.65
C LEU A 313 8.62 -0.08 -8.33
N PHE A 314 8.31 0.86 -7.44
CA PHE A 314 8.74 0.78 -6.04
C PHE A 314 7.57 0.34 -5.18
N SER A 315 7.85 -0.49 -4.17
CA SER A 315 6.87 -0.96 -3.19
C SER A 315 7.48 -0.95 -1.80
N SER A 316 6.77 -0.45 -0.80
CA SER A 316 7.19 -0.57 0.60
C SER A 316 6.44 -1.69 1.30
N ASP A 317 7.05 -2.28 2.34
CA ASP A 317 6.34 -3.05 3.34
C ASP A 317 6.27 -2.30 4.69
N GLY A 318 5.25 -2.60 5.50
CA GLY A 318 5.13 -2.06 6.85
C GLY A 318 6.11 -2.73 7.83
N TYR A 319 6.55 -3.92 7.52
CA TYR A 319 7.54 -4.70 8.27
C TYR A 319 8.36 -5.56 7.28
N PRO A 320 9.67 -5.54 7.39
CA PRO A 320 10.55 -4.83 8.35
C PRO A 320 10.94 -3.41 7.91
N GLY A 321 10.12 -2.71 7.16
CA GLY A 321 10.36 -1.33 6.73
C GLY A 321 11.29 -1.22 5.53
N ARG A 322 11.10 -2.09 4.55
CA ARG A 322 11.89 -2.14 3.32
C ARG A 322 11.18 -1.43 2.17
N ILE A 323 11.97 -0.94 1.24
CA ILE A 323 11.53 -0.52 -0.08
C ILE A 323 12.13 -1.46 -1.12
N TYR A 324 11.29 -2.00 -1.97
CA TYR A 324 11.66 -2.87 -3.06
C TYR A 324 11.62 -2.11 -4.37
N LYS A 325 12.62 -2.29 -5.22
CA LYS A 325 12.64 -1.85 -6.59
C LYS A 325 12.34 -3.07 -7.47
N LEU A 326 11.32 -2.97 -8.30
CA LEU A 326 10.85 -4.05 -9.17
C LEU A 326 10.79 -3.57 -10.62
N SER A 327 10.96 -4.49 -11.54
CA SER A 327 10.49 -4.29 -12.91
C SER A 327 8.97 -4.36 -12.97
N LEU A 328 8.35 -3.83 -14.01
CA LEU A 328 6.89 -3.82 -14.15
C LEU A 328 6.29 -5.23 -14.29
N ASP A 329 7.07 -6.23 -14.66
CA ASP A 329 6.66 -7.65 -14.70
C ASP A 329 6.78 -8.34 -13.33
N GLY A 330 7.32 -7.65 -12.32
CA GLY A 330 7.36 -8.12 -10.93
C GLY A 330 8.67 -8.74 -10.46
N LYS A 331 9.74 -8.69 -11.28
CA LYS A 331 11.06 -9.13 -10.83
C LYS A 331 11.63 -8.14 -9.82
N VAL A 332 12.05 -8.61 -8.64
CA VAL A 332 12.76 -7.79 -7.67
C VAL A 332 14.16 -7.48 -8.19
N LEU A 333 14.45 -6.21 -8.42
CA LEU A 333 15.73 -5.69 -8.91
C LEU A 333 16.67 -5.34 -7.76
N GLY A 334 16.12 -5.07 -6.60
CA GLY A 334 16.86 -4.78 -5.38
C GLY A 334 15.95 -4.28 -4.28
N LEU A 335 16.53 -4.10 -3.09
CA LEU A 335 15.82 -3.58 -1.93
C LEU A 335 16.76 -2.73 -1.06
N PHE A 336 16.16 -1.92 -0.19
CA PHE A 336 16.84 -1.11 0.80
C PHE A 336 15.87 -0.71 1.93
N GLY A 337 16.42 -0.12 3.00
CA GLY A 337 15.64 0.28 4.16
C GLY A 337 15.52 -0.80 5.23
N GLU A 338 15.26 -0.36 6.43
CA GLU A 338 15.03 -1.19 7.61
C GLU A 338 14.15 -0.43 8.62
N SER A 339 13.59 -1.13 9.60
CA SER A 339 12.82 -0.52 10.67
C SER A 339 13.70 0.27 11.64
N GLY A 340 13.25 1.44 12.05
CA GLY A 340 13.91 2.26 13.07
C GLY A 340 13.57 3.74 12.99
N LYS A 341 14.33 4.56 13.74
CA LYS A 341 14.11 6.01 13.87
C LYS A 341 15.23 6.85 13.27
N GLN A 342 16.37 6.24 12.94
CA GLN A 342 17.51 6.95 12.35
C GLN A 342 17.25 7.29 10.87
N LEU A 343 18.12 8.08 10.26
CA LEU A 343 18.14 8.22 8.81
C LEU A 343 18.34 6.84 8.16
N LYS A 344 17.73 6.61 7.01
CA LYS A 344 17.70 5.29 6.31
C LYS A 344 16.87 4.20 7.02
N GLN A 345 16.31 4.49 8.18
CA GLN A 345 15.37 3.62 8.88
C GLN A 345 13.96 4.21 8.81
N PHE A 346 12.95 3.38 8.91
CA PHE A 346 11.55 3.79 8.78
C PHE A 346 10.70 3.25 9.93
N GLY A 347 9.80 4.09 10.42
CA GLY A 347 8.78 3.68 11.38
C GLY A 347 7.64 2.94 10.68
N TRP A 348 7.10 3.56 9.65
CA TRP A 348 6.12 2.99 8.74
C TRP A 348 6.05 3.87 7.49
N ILE A 349 6.49 3.34 6.36
CA ILE A 349 6.40 4.05 5.08
C ILE A 349 4.95 3.98 4.62
N HIS A 350 4.23 5.09 4.72
CA HIS A 350 2.81 5.14 4.37
C HIS A 350 2.58 5.51 2.90
N GLU A 351 3.43 6.36 2.34
CA GLU A 351 3.42 6.71 0.93
C GLU A 351 4.84 6.90 0.38
N ILE A 352 5.01 6.66 -0.92
CA ILE A 352 6.25 6.91 -1.66
C ILE A 352 5.94 7.74 -2.89
N ALA A 353 6.72 8.83 -3.10
CA ALA A 353 6.80 9.51 -4.37
C ALA A 353 8.13 9.19 -5.05
N CYS A 354 8.10 8.83 -6.33
CA CYS A 354 9.26 8.41 -7.12
C CYS A 354 9.41 9.26 -8.39
N PRO A 355 9.92 10.50 -8.28
CA PRO A 355 10.12 11.38 -9.43
C PRO A 355 11.14 10.82 -10.44
N SER A 356 12.02 9.93 -10.00
CA SER A 356 12.95 9.21 -10.87
C SER A 356 13.30 7.83 -10.30
N GLU A 357 14.09 7.07 -11.05
CA GLU A 357 14.61 5.77 -10.62
C GLU A 357 15.62 5.87 -9.47
N THR A 358 16.21 7.04 -9.27
CA THR A 358 17.28 7.30 -8.30
C THR A 358 16.90 8.29 -7.20
N GLU A 359 15.71 8.88 -7.26
CA GLU A 359 15.23 9.80 -6.24
C GLU A 359 13.84 9.41 -5.75
N LEU A 360 13.70 9.30 -4.43
CA LEU A 360 12.43 8.97 -3.79
C LEU A 360 12.17 9.87 -2.59
N TYR A 361 10.90 10.07 -2.30
CA TYR A 361 10.44 10.66 -1.06
C TYR A 361 9.54 9.66 -0.36
N ALA A 362 9.80 9.41 0.92
CA ALA A 362 9.03 8.50 1.75
C ALA A 362 8.33 9.27 2.88
N ALA A 363 7.02 9.14 2.94
CA ALA A 363 6.24 9.59 4.09
C ALA A 363 6.39 8.56 5.22
N ASP A 364 7.22 8.91 6.20
CA ASP A 364 7.55 8.06 7.34
C ASP A 364 6.61 8.38 8.50
N LEU A 365 5.43 7.73 8.47
CA LEU A 365 4.27 8.04 9.29
C LEU A 365 4.60 8.17 10.77
N LEU A 366 5.20 7.13 11.35
CA LEU A 366 5.42 7.03 12.80
C LEU A 366 6.67 7.74 13.29
N ASN A 367 7.54 8.13 12.39
CA ASN A 367 8.68 9.00 12.71
C ASN A 367 8.39 10.48 12.44
N TRP A 368 7.16 10.82 12.02
CA TRP A 368 6.67 12.18 11.82
C TRP A 368 7.57 13.00 10.89
N ARG A 369 7.93 12.42 9.76
CA ARG A 369 8.86 13.07 8.81
C ARG A 369 8.64 12.62 7.37
N VAL A 370 9.20 13.39 6.45
CA VAL A 370 9.50 12.95 5.09
C VAL A 370 10.99 12.66 4.99
N GLN A 371 11.37 11.53 4.41
CA GLN A 371 12.75 11.27 4.02
C GLN A 371 12.91 11.42 2.51
N LYS A 372 13.89 12.21 2.08
CA LYS A 372 14.37 12.25 0.69
C LYS A 372 15.52 11.27 0.56
N LEU A 373 15.40 10.33 -0.38
CA LEU A 373 16.32 9.22 -0.57
C LEU A 373 16.96 9.33 -1.96
N ILE A 374 18.28 9.29 -2.01
CA ILE A 374 19.04 9.31 -3.25
C ILE A 374 19.71 7.94 -3.41
N LEU A 375 19.28 7.20 -4.42
CA LEU A 375 19.78 5.86 -4.71
C LEU A 375 21.01 5.97 -5.60
N GLU A 376 22.03 5.18 -5.29
CA GLU A 376 23.17 5.05 -6.18
C GLU A 376 22.74 4.29 -7.46
N PRO A 377 23.17 4.76 -8.65
CA PRO A 377 22.93 4.01 -9.87
C PRO A 377 23.51 2.59 -9.73
N GLY A 378 22.73 1.57 -10.05
CA GLY A 378 23.24 0.19 -10.03
C GLY A 378 24.46 0.06 -10.93
N ARG A 379 25.50 -0.60 -10.40
CA ARG A 379 26.71 -0.93 -11.16
C ARG A 379 26.40 -2.02 -12.20
#